data_5c0a8e0e21581b202ecb30bef027f029
#
_entry.id   5c0a8e0e21581b202ecb30bef027f029
#
_cell.length_a   1.000
_cell.length_b   1.000
_cell.length_c   1.000
_cell.angle_alpha   90.00
_cell.angle_beta   90.00
_cell.angle_gamma   90.00
#
_symmetry.space_group_name_H-M   'P 1'
#
loop_
_entity.id
_entity.type
_entity.pdbx_description
1 polymer ?
#
loop_
_entity_poly.entity_id
_entity_poly.type
_entity_poly.pdbx_seq_one_letter_code
_entity_poly.pdbx_strand_id
1 'polypeptide(L)'
;LRQILTTKGNIDLKPTDIQDPEYFHKVVDCQYACPAHTPVPEYIRLIAEGKYTEAYMINWDSNVFPGVLGRTCDRPCEPACRRGRIDEEPVAICRLKRVAADNRDDVIPYMPQGPFTPNGKKVALIGAGPASLTVARDLSPLGYEVHLFDEQIKGGGFMRSQIPAFRLPEQVLDDEVDYILRLGIHTHFKHYVSSLKEILEQDYDAVFVGTGAPRGRDLPDLPGRQEGDANIHIGINWLGSVAFEHTDKIGKTVIVLGGGNTAMDCCRTARRLGGEDVKVIVRSPFASMKASPWEKEDAMHEDIPIIDNHVPKSFVIENGKLAGMTFEKVEAKYDANGKRSLVPTGEPDVFYPADDVLIAVGQENSFPWIERDCGVEFDNWEMPVVDKVSFQSTHPKVFFGGDAAFGPENVITAVAHGHQAAVSIDLLCNGKDVKTERLSPFVNLHSMKMGIHEWAYDSTIDEYDRLAVPQAPKEFTLKDRKKEVELGFDPLAGYKEAERCLNCDVQTVFDAPKCIECDACVDICPTSCITFTADGEEADIRQRTKVPALNLKQDIYVADGLKTGRVMVKD
;
A
#
# COMPACT_ATOMS: atom_id res chain seq x y z
N LEU A 1 9.34 -15.54 -21.44
CA LEU A 1 7.88 -15.69 -21.36
C LEU A 1 7.35 -16.89 -22.15
N ARG A 2 7.93 -17.23 -23.32
CA ARG A 2 7.52 -18.42 -24.11
C ARG A 2 7.86 -19.78 -23.47
N GLN A 3 8.76 -19.86 -22.50
CA GLN A 3 9.16 -21.11 -21.84
C GLN A 3 8.32 -21.49 -20.60
N ILE A 4 7.47 -20.58 -20.10
CA ILE A 4 6.60 -20.87 -18.94
C ILE A 4 5.31 -21.59 -19.34
N LEU A 5 4.96 -21.60 -20.61
CA LEU A 5 3.69 -22.18 -21.13
C LEU A 5 3.78 -23.65 -21.56
N THR A 6 4.89 -24.37 -21.30
CA THR A 6 5.05 -25.76 -21.77
C THR A 6 5.10 -26.84 -20.68
N THR A 7 4.79 -26.54 -19.45
CA THR A 7 4.52 -27.59 -18.46
C THR A 7 3.06 -28.02 -18.55
N LYS A 8 2.80 -29.08 -19.32
CA LYS A 8 1.57 -29.87 -19.25
C LYS A 8 1.46 -30.54 -17.87
N GLY A 9 1.11 -29.77 -16.84
CA GLY A 9 0.49 -30.29 -15.64
C GLY A 9 -1.01 -30.30 -15.90
N ASN A 10 -1.71 -31.37 -15.63
CA ASN A 10 -3.16 -31.37 -15.54
C ASN A 10 -3.53 -30.32 -14.45
N ILE A 11 -3.91 -29.13 -14.89
CA ILE A 11 -4.56 -28.17 -14.02
C ILE A 11 -5.96 -28.72 -13.85
N ASP A 12 -6.29 -29.10 -12.63
CA ASP A 12 -7.64 -29.54 -12.27
C ASP A 12 -8.54 -28.30 -12.33
N LEU A 13 -9.16 -28.10 -13.48
CA LEU A 13 -9.98 -26.92 -13.78
C LEU A 13 -11.32 -27.09 -13.06
N LYS A 14 -11.64 -26.15 -12.19
CA LYS A 14 -12.95 -26.11 -11.54
C LYS A 14 -13.98 -25.43 -12.44
N PRO A 15 -15.23 -25.91 -12.46
CA PRO A 15 -16.32 -25.23 -13.16
C PRO A 15 -16.45 -23.77 -12.72
N THR A 16 -16.81 -22.92 -13.68
CA THR A 16 -17.23 -21.56 -13.38
C THR A 16 -18.52 -21.61 -12.55
N ASP A 17 -18.42 -21.28 -11.28
CA ASP A 17 -19.58 -21.19 -10.39
C ASP A 17 -19.85 -19.70 -10.10
N ILE A 18 -20.87 -19.15 -10.78
CA ILE A 18 -21.31 -17.77 -10.59
C ILE A 18 -21.99 -17.54 -9.23
N GLN A 19 -22.27 -18.61 -8.48
CA GLN A 19 -22.79 -18.53 -7.10
C GLN A 19 -21.65 -18.56 -6.08
N ASP A 20 -20.44 -18.94 -6.52
CA ASP A 20 -19.25 -18.86 -5.67
C ASP A 20 -18.70 -17.42 -5.64
N PRO A 21 -18.81 -16.74 -4.50
CA PRO A 21 -18.26 -15.38 -4.39
C PRO A 21 -16.74 -15.34 -4.62
N GLU A 22 -16.01 -16.42 -4.37
CA GLU A 22 -14.56 -16.48 -4.61
C GLU A 22 -14.22 -16.44 -6.11
N TYR A 23 -15.09 -16.91 -6.97
CA TYR A 23 -14.94 -16.76 -8.42
C TYR A 23 -14.86 -15.29 -8.82
N PHE A 24 -15.79 -14.48 -8.34
CA PHE A 24 -15.83 -13.04 -8.62
C PHE A 24 -14.73 -12.26 -7.92
N HIS A 25 -14.22 -12.77 -6.81
CA HIS A 25 -13.09 -12.19 -6.11
C HIS A 25 -11.86 -12.01 -7.01
N LYS A 26 -11.67 -12.87 -7.98
CA LYS A 26 -10.53 -12.84 -8.91
C LYS A 26 -10.84 -12.12 -10.23
N VAL A 27 -12.08 -11.72 -10.46
CA VAL A 27 -12.52 -11.14 -11.74
C VAL A 27 -12.27 -9.64 -11.82
N VAL A 28 -12.30 -8.92 -10.69
CA VAL A 28 -12.02 -7.48 -10.63
C VAL A 28 -10.56 -7.28 -10.22
N ASP A 29 -9.66 -7.28 -11.21
CA ASP A 29 -8.21 -7.32 -10.98
C ASP A 29 -7.71 -6.19 -10.08
N CYS A 30 -8.17 -4.94 -10.28
CA CYS A 30 -7.75 -3.80 -9.47
C CYS A 30 -8.22 -3.91 -8.01
N GLN A 31 -9.40 -4.46 -7.76
CA GLN A 31 -9.92 -4.71 -6.43
C GLN A 31 -9.17 -5.88 -5.76
N TYR A 32 -8.93 -6.95 -6.50
CA TYR A 32 -8.16 -8.10 -6.02
C TYR A 32 -6.72 -7.74 -5.68
N ALA A 33 -6.06 -6.88 -6.48
CA ALA A 33 -4.69 -6.43 -6.23
C ALA A 33 -4.56 -5.48 -5.04
N CYS A 34 -5.65 -4.84 -4.60
CA CYS A 34 -5.63 -3.98 -3.43
C CYS A 34 -5.61 -4.84 -2.16
N PRO A 35 -4.64 -4.68 -1.23
CA PRO A 35 -4.62 -5.43 0.03
C PRO A 35 -5.90 -5.30 0.87
N ALA A 36 -6.53 -4.11 0.85
CA ALA A 36 -7.81 -3.84 1.51
C ALA A 36 -9.03 -4.12 0.61
N HIS A 37 -8.81 -4.64 -0.60
CA HIS A 37 -9.84 -5.01 -1.57
C HIS A 37 -10.89 -3.93 -1.83
N THR A 38 -10.46 -2.69 -1.95
CA THR A 38 -11.34 -1.54 -2.16
C THR A 38 -12.18 -1.71 -3.42
N PRO A 39 -13.50 -1.43 -3.37
CA PRO A 39 -14.41 -1.49 -4.52
C PRO A 39 -14.10 -0.38 -5.54
N VAL A 40 -12.98 -0.53 -6.27
CA VAL A 40 -12.43 0.51 -7.16
C VAL A 40 -13.42 0.97 -8.24
N PRO A 41 -14.05 0.09 -9.04
CA PRO A 41 -14.97 0.56 -10.08
C PRO A 41 -16.19 1.29 -9.49
N GLU A 42 -16.65 0.91 -8.31
CA GLU A 42 -17.82 1.51 -7.70
C GLU A 42 -17.58 2.98 -7.34
N TYR A 43 -16.49 3.28 -6.63
CA TYR A 43 -16.24 4.68 -6.28
C TYR A 43 -15.84 5.53 -7.50
N ILE A 44 -15.25 4.93 -8.54
CA ILE A 44 -14.93 5.65 -9.79
C ILE A 44 -16.21 6.09 -10.50
N ARG A 45 -17.23 5.22 -10.58
CA ARG A 45 -18.56 5.62 -11.12
C ARG A 45 -19.18 6.78 -10.34
N LEU A 46 -19.09 6.74 -9.02
CA LEU A 46 -19.60 7.85 -8.19
C LEU A 46 -18.86 9.16 -8.46
N ILE A 47 -17.55 9.10 -8.71
CA ILE A 47 -16.77 10.28 -9.11
C ILE A 47 -17.25 10.81 -10.47
N ALA A 48 -17.47 9.95 -11.46
CA ALA A 48 -18.02 10.33 -12.76
C ALA A 48 -19.41 10.99 -12.65
N GLU A 49 -20.19 10.58 -11.65
CA GLU A 49 -21.49 11.18 -11.35
C GLU A 49 -21.41 12.45 -10.49
N GLY A 50 -20.20 12.89 -10.10
CA GLY A 50 -20.00 14.04 -9.19
C GLY A 50 -20.38 13.78 -7.73
N LYS A 51 -20.57 12.51 -7.34
CA LYS A 51 -20.96 12.08 -5.99
C LYS A 51 -19.70 11.80 -5.14
N TYR A 52 -18.92 12.84 -4.87
CA TYR A 52 -17.60 12.72 -4.23
C TYR A 52 -17.69 12.23 -2.79
N THR A 53 -18.73 12.63 -2.05
CA THR A 53 -18.94 12.22 -0.65
C THR A 53 -19.24 10.72 -0.56
N GLU A 54 -20.11 10.20 -1.40
CA GLU A 54 -20.41 8.77 -1.48
C GLU A 54 -19.17 7.97 -1.93
N ALA A 55 -18.43 8.47 -2.92
CA ALA A 55 -17.17 7.86 -3.38
C ALA A 55 -16.13 7.83 -2.26
N TYR A 56 -16.06 8.89 -1.45
CA TYR A 56 -15.20 8.93 -0.26
C TYR A 56 -15.60 7.86 0.75
N MET A 57 -16.90 7.74 1.06
CA MET A 57 -17.39 6.77 2.04
C MET A 57 -17.13 5.32 1.62
N ILE A 58 -17.29 4.98 0.32
CA ILE A 58 -16.88 3.66 -0.21
C ILE A 58 -15.39 3.39 0.05
N ASN A 59 -14.53 4.40 -0.17
CA ASN A 59 -13.12 4.28 0.15
C ASN A 59 -12.86 4.18 1.65
N TRP A 60 -13.54 5.00 2.47
CA TRP A 60 -13.37 5.00 3.92
C TRP A 60 -13.69 3.64 4.56
N ASP A 61 -14.65 2.91 4.00
CA ASP A 61 -15.00 1.57 4.49
C ASP A 61 -13.85 0.56 4.39
N SER A 62 -13.08 0.61 3.32
CA SER A 62 -12.01 -0.36 3.05
C SER A 62 -10.60 0.21 3.21
N ASN A 63 -10.39 1.48 2.82
CA ASN A 63 -9.09 2.14 2.89
C ASN A 63 -8.85 2.85 4.21
N VAL A 64 -9.90 3.24 4.92
CA VAL A 64 -9.88 4.01 6.18
C VAL A 64 -9.31 5.44 6.02
N PHE A 65 -8.31 5.63 5.16
CA PHE A 65 -7.61 6.90 4.93
C PHE A 65 -7.63 7.29 3.44
N PRO A 66 -8.81 7.63 2.85
CA PRO A 66 -8.88 7.92 1.41
C PRO A 66 -8.04 9.11 0.95
N GLY A 67 -7.97 10.17 1.73
CA GLY A 67 -7.19 11.37 1.44
C GLY A 67 -5.68 11.14 1.55
N VAL A 68 -5.24 10.42 2.59
CA VAL A 68 -3.85 9.97 2.75
C VAL A 68 -3.47 9.03 1.61
N LEU A 69 -4.24 7.96 1.40
CA LEU A 69 -3.93 6.96 0.37
C LEU A 69 -4.13 7.48 -1.06
N GLY A 70 -4.95 8.49 -1.27
CA GLY A 70 -5.05 9.19 -2.55
C GLY A 70 -3.76 9.93 -2.95
N ARG A 71 -2.89 10.20 -1.96
CA ARG A 71 -1.59 10.88 -2.14
C ARG A 71 -0.40 9.93 -2.09
N THR A 72 -0.42 8.94 -1.20
CA THR A 72 0.77 8.19 -0.77
C THR A 72 0.75 6.70 -1.07
N CYS A 73 -0.32 6.17 -1.67
CA CYS A 73 -0.45 4.74 -1.96
C CYS A 73 0.56 4.27 -3.01
N ASP A 74 1.13 3.07 -2.82
CA ASP A 74 2.00 2.40 -3.81
C ASP A 74 1.24 1.87 -5.04
N ARG A 75 -0.06 2.07 -5.11
CA ARG A 75 -0.92 1.85 -6.29
C ARG A 75 -0.90 0.42 -6.86
N PRO A 76 -0.95 -0.67 -6.06
CA PRO A 76 -0.89 -2.03 -6.62
C PRO A 76 -2.07 -2.34 -7.56
N CYS A 77 -3.16 -1.61 -7.47
CA CYS A 77 -4.32 -1.71 -8.33
C CYS A 77 -4.09 -1.18 -9.76
N GLU A 78 -3.19 -0.21 -9.96
CA GLU A 78 -2.95 0.39 -11.28
C GLU A 78 -2.26 -0.59 -12.23
N PRO A 79 -1.14 -1.27 -11.90
CA PRO A 79 -0.56 -2.29 -12.77
C PRO A 79 -1.50 -3.47 -13.06
N ALA A 80 -2.45 -3.75 -12.17
CA ALA A 80 -3.44 -4.79 -12.35
C ALA A 80 -4.66 -4.36 -13.19
N CYS A 81 -4.81 -3.06 -13.46
CA CYS A 81 -5.95 -2.53 -14.18
C CYS A 81 -6.02 -3.05 -15.62
N ARG A 82 -7.19 -3.58 -16.02
CA ARG A 82 -7.40 -4.11 -17.39
C ARG A 82 -7.30 -3.05 -18.46
N ARG A 83 -7.53 -1.77 -18.15
CA ARG A 83 -7.34 -0.68 -19.10
C ARG A 83 -5.92 -0.68 -19.68
N GLY A 84 -4.90 -0.95 -18.86
CA GLY A 84 -3.52 -1.08 -19.32
C GLY A 84 -3.25 -2.20 -20.33
N ARG A 85 -4.23 -3.08 -20.58
CA ARG A 85 -4.16 -4.11 -21.63
C ARG A 85 -4.70 -3.61 -22.97
N ILE A 86 -5.38 -2.47 -22.99
CA ILE A 86 -6.00 -1.88 -24.18
C ILE A 86 -5.08 -0.81 -24.78
N ASP A 87 -4.68 0.16 -23.98
CA ASP A 87 -3.91 1.33 -24.40
C ASP A 87 -2.58 1.51 -23.65
N GLU A 88 -2.11 0.45 -22.97
CA GLU A 88 -0.86 0.39 -22.19
C GLU A 88 -0.85 1.29 -20.94
N GLU A 89 -1.88 2.12 -20.73
CA GLU A 89 -1.98 3.02 -19.59
C GLU A 89 -3.18 2.69 -18.68
N PRO A 90 -2.94 2.24 -17.44
CA PRO A 90 -4.02 1.98 -16.49
C PRO A 90 -4.76 3.26 -16.10
N VAL A 91 -5.97 3.13 -15.59
CA VAL A 91 -6.69 4.24 -14.95
C VAL A 91 -5.89 4.77 -13.77
N ALA A 92 -5.84 6.09 -13.59
CA ALA A 92 -5.15 6.75 -12.48
C ALA A 92 -5.95 6.60 -11.16
N ILE A 93 -6.11 5.36 -10.71
CA ILE A 93 -7.01 4.94 -9.63
C ILE A 93 -6.72 5.68 -8.32
N CYS A 94 -5.43 5.79 -7.98
CA CYS A 94 -5.01 6.48 -6.77
C CYS A 94 -5.38 7.98 -6.82
N ARG A 95 -5.26 8.59 -7.99
CA ARG A 95 -5.58 10.01 -8.17
C ARG A 95 -7.09 10.26 -8.14
N LEU A 96 -7.88 9.35 -8.66
CA LEU A 96 -9.34 9.41 -8.53
C LEU A 96 -9.80 9.28 -7.07
N LYS A 97 -9.16 8.43 -6.27
CA LYS A 97 -9.40 8.39 -4.82
C LYS A 97 -9.18 9.76 -4.18
N ARG A 98 -8.10 10.45 -4.56
CA ARG A 98 -7.82 11.82 -4.11
C ARG A 98 -8.90 12.81 -4.55
N VAL A 99 -9.42 12.70 -5.78
CA VAL A 99 -10.53 13.55 -6.27
C VAL A 99 -11.73 13.45 -5.33
N ALA A 100 -12.11 12.24 -4.95
CA ALA A 100 -13.20 12.03 -3.99
C ALA A 100 -12.88 12.71 -2.64
N ALA A 101 -11.66 12.53 -2.13
CA ALA A 101 -11.26 13.09 -0.84
C ALA A 101 -11.16 14.63 -0.84
N ASP A 102 -10.70 15.24 -1.93
CA ASP A 102 -10.50 16.68 -2.00
C ASP A 102 -11.79 17.45 -2.34
N ASN A 103 -12.82 16.79 -2.93
CA ASN A 103 -14.07 17.43 -3.35
C ASN A 103 -15.30 16.96 -2.55
N ARG A 104 -15.13 16.16 -1.49
CA ARG A 104 -16.23 15.74 -0.63
C ARG A 104 -16.80 16.90 0.18
N ASP A 105 -18.06 16.80 0.51
CA ASP A 105 -18.71 17.61 1.55
C ASP A 105 -18.34 17.10 2.95
N ASP A 106 -19.01 17.59 3.99
CA ASP A 106 -18.87 17.06 5.34
C ASP A 106 -19.31 15.58 5.41
N VAL A 107 -18.38 14.71 5.76
CA VAL A 107 -18.61 13.26 5.84
C VAL A 107 -19.05 12.80 7.23
N ILE A 108 -18.95 13.63 8.25
CA ILE A 108 -19.30 13.26 9.63
C ILE A 108 -20.72 12.71 9.74
N PRO A 109 -21.75 13.26 9.07
CA PRO A 109 -23.11 12.72 9.13
C PRO A 109 -23.27 11.30 8.56
N TYR A 110 -22.34 10.87 7.71
CA TYR A 110 -22.37 9.54 7.07
C TYR A 110 -21.54 8.50 7.81
N MET A 111 -20.71 8.93 8.76
CA MET A 111 -19.90 8.04 9.58
C MET A 111 -20.71 7.43 10.73
N PRO A 112 -20.27 6.31 11.30
CA PRO A 112 -20.87 5.76 12.51
C PRO A 112 -20.94 6.81 13.63
N GLN A 113 -22.09 6.99 14.23
CA GLN A 113 -22.32 7.98 15.28
C GLN A 113 -22.39 7.33 16.65
N GLY A 114 -21.47 7.70 17.56
CA GLY A 114 -21.52 7.31 18.95
C GLY A 114 -22.51 8.15 19.78
N PRO A 115 -22.77 7.80 21.04
CA PRO A 115 -22.16 6.66 21.74
C PRO A 115 -22.74 5.30 21.31
N PHE A 116 -21.87 4.31 21.12
CA PHE A 116 -22.27 2.95 20.80
C PHE A 116 -22.71 2.20 22.06
N THR A 117 -23.55 1.17 21.90
CA THR A 117 -23.94 0.31 23.04
C THR A 117 -22.73 -0.50 23.48
N PRO A 118 -22.24 -0.34 24.73
CA PRO A 118 -21.10 -1.09 25.21
C PRO A 118 -21.34 -2.60 25.20
N ASN A 119 -20.39 -3.37 24.69
CA ASN A 119 -20.42 -4.83 24.73
C ASN A 119 -19.70 -5.40 25.97
N GLY A 120 -19.15 -4.53 26.83
CA GLY A 120 -18.44 -4.90 28.06
C GLY A 120 -17.02 -5.42 27.83
N LYS A 121 -16.47 -5.26 26.63
CA LYS A 121 -15.13 -5.71 26.25
C LYS A 121 -14.18 -4.54 26.08
N LYS A 122 -12.91 -4.73 26.47
CA LYS A 122 -11.85 -3.73 26.43
C LYS A 122 -10.68 -4.20 25.60
N VAL A 123 -10.17 -3.33 24.72
CA VAL A 123 -9.03 -3.64 23.86
C VAL A 123 -7.97 -2.54 23.98
N ALA A 124 -6.71 -2.96 24.20
CA ALA A 124 -5.56 -2.08 24.17
C ALA A 124 -4.87 -2.13 22.81
N LEU A 125 -4.63 -0.97 22.21
CA LEU A 125 -3.91 -0.81 20.95
C LEU A 125 -2.60 -0.07 21.23
N ILE A 126 -1.46 -0.67 20.93
CA ILE A 126 -0.12 -0.12 21.19
C ILE A 126 0.48 0.39 19.89
N GLY A 127 0.72 1.71 19.82
CA GLY A 127 1.07 2.45 18.61
C GLY A 127 -0.18 2.97 17.89
N ALA A 128 -0.19 4.26 17.51
CA ALA A 128 -1.29 4.93 16.83
C ALA A 128 -1.05 5.07 15.32
N GLY A 129 -0.44 4.06 14.70
CA GLY A 129 -0.24 3.96 13.26
C GLY A 129 -1.50 3.46 12.51
N PRO A 130 -1.43 3.35 11.16
CA PRO A 130 -2.58 3.00 10.33
C PRO A 130 -3.23 1.66 10.69
N ALA A 131 -2.45 0.64 11.10
CA ALA A 131 -2.99 -0.65 11.50
C ALA A 131 -3.87 -0.54 12.76
N SER A 132 -3.35 0.08 13.83
CA SER A 132 -4.09 0.27 15.09
C SER A 132 -5.31 1.17 14.92
N LEU A 133 -5.18 2.26 14.15
CA LEU A 133 -6.31 3.15 13.86
C LEU A 133 -7.42 2.42 13.09
N THR A 134 -7.06 1.48 12.20
CA THR A 134 -8.04 0.62 11.51
C THR A 134 -8.74 -0.33 12.50
N VAL A 135 -7.99 -0.99 13.39
CA VAL A 135 -8.58 -1.81 14.45
C VAL A 135 -9.54 -0.99 15.33
N ALA A 136 -9.13 0.22 15.71
CA ALA A 136 -9.96 1.13 16.50
C ALA A 136 -11.26 1.49 15.77
N ARG A 137 -11.16 1.85 14.48
CA ARG A 137 -12.30 2.18 13.61
C ARG A 137 -13.29 1.02 13.50
N ASP A 138 -12.80 -0.21 13.39
CA ASP A 138 -13.66 -1.38 13.18
C ASP A 138 -14.31 -1.87 14.48
N LEU A 139 -13.61 -1.81 15.60
CA LEU A 139 -14.11 -2.33 16.88
C LEU A 139 -15.02 -1.34 17.63
N SER A 140 -14.78 -0.03 17.53
CA SER A 140 -15.58 0.95 18.29
C SER A 140 -17.07 0.90 17.98
N PRO A 141 -17.52 0.80 16.71
CA PRO A 141 -18.95 0.69 16.40
C PRO A 141 -19.60 -0.61 16.91
N LEU A 142 -18.78 -1.63 17.20
CA LEU A 142 -19.25 -2.89 17.81
C LEU A 142 -19.39 -2.79 19.33
N GLY A 143 -19.14 -1.61 19.92
CA GLY A 143 -19.31 -1.34 21.35
C GLY A 143 -18.10 -1.67 22.23
N TYR A 144 -16.94 -1.91 21.64
CA TYR A 144 -15.70 -2.11 22.39
C TYR A 144 -15.22 -0.82 23.05
N GLU A 145 -14.70 -0.91 24.28
CA GLU A 145 -13.94 0.13 24.93
C GLU A 145 -12.49 0.05 24.42
N VAL A 146 -12.12 0.98 23.53
CA VAL A 146 -10.81 0.96 22.84
C VAL A 146 -9.87 1.96 23.48
N HIS A 147 -8.71 1.50 23.95
CA HIS A 147 -7.63 2.29 24.51
C HIS A 147 -6.44 2.32 23.55
N LEU A 148 -6.08 3.48 23.06
CA LEU A 148 -5.01 3.69 22.08
C LEU A 148 -3.82 4.39 22.74
N PHE A 149 -2.68 3.71 22.82
CA PHE A 149 -1.44 4.20 23.44
C PHE A 149 -0.41 4.59 22.36
N ASP A 150 0.20 5.75 22.51
CA ASP A 150 1.31 6.18 21.67
C ASP A 150 2.24 7.13 22.40
N GLU A 151 3.55 7.02 22.17
CA GLU A 151 4.55 7.94 22.72
C GLU A 151 4.49 9.34 22.11
N GLN A 152 3.94 9.47 20.91
CA GLN A 152 3.80 10.73 20.20
C GLN A 152 2.63 11.56 20.73
N ILE A 153 2.59 12.84 20.34
CA ILE A 153 1.55 13.77 20.78
C ILE A 153 0.25 13.64 19.98
N LYS A 154 0.31 13.02 18.80
CA LYS A 154 -0.79 12.83 17.86
C LYS A 154 -0.69 11.47 17.19
N GLY A 155 -1.83 10.88 16.84
CA GLY A 155 -1.89 9.67 16.03
C GLY A 155 -1.44 9.87 14.58
N GLY A 156 -1.21 8.77 13.88
CA GLY A 156 -0.80 8.71 12.48
C GLY A 156 0.47 7.89 12.24
N GLY A 157 1.26 7.61 13.27
CA GLY A 157 2.50 6.83 13.15
C GLY A 157 3.42 7.34 12.04
N PHE A 158 3.92 6.45 11.19
CA PHE A 158 4.82 6.83 10.09
C PHE A 158 4.18 7.69 9.01
N MET A 159 2.87 7.70 8.84
CA MET A 159 2.19 8.67 7.97
C MET A 159 2.48 10.11 8.40
N ARG A 160 2.70 10.35 9.71
CA ARG A 160 3.03 11.66 10.26
C ARG A 160 4.53 11.93 10.32
N SER A 161 5.31 10.96 10.76
CA SER A 161 6.74 11.16 11.05
C SER A 161 7.66 10.89 9.86
N GLN A 162 7.22 10.13 8.85
CA GLN A 162 8.07 9.68 7.75
C GLN A 162 7.66 10.25 6.39
N ILE A 163 6.36 10.49 6.17
CA ILE A 163 5.89 11.05 4.90
C ILE A 163 5.97 12.57 4.98
N PRO A 164 6.78 13.23 4.13
CA PRO A 164 6.95 14.67 4.21
C PRO A 164 5.66 15.45 3.88
N ALA A 165 5.50 16.62 4.51
CA ALA A 165 4.29 17.43 4.35
C ALA A 165 4.04 17.91 2.89
N PHE A 166 5.07 18.00 2.06
CA PHE A 166 4.91 18.32 0.64
C PHE A 166 4.32 17.17 -0.19
N ARG A 167 4.24 15.96 0.35
CA ARG A 167 3.52 14.81 -0.21
C ARG A 167 2.18 14.57 0.49
N LEU A 168 2.17 14.72 1.82
CA LEU A 168 0.99 14.52 2.66
C LEU A 168 0.81 15.72 3.60
N PRO A 169 -0.04 16.68 3.24
CA PRO A 169 -0.35 17.82 4.11
C PRO A 169 -0.87 17.35 5.46
N GLU A 170 -0.37 18.00 6.54
CA GLU A 170 -0.71 17.63 7.92
C GLU A 170 -2.23 17.64 8.17
N GLN A 171 -2.94 18.62 7.60
CA GLN A 171 -4.40 18.75 7.77
C GLN A 171 -5.16 17.54 7.24
N VAL A 172 -4.73 16.97 6.09
CA VAL A 172 -5.37 15.77 5.50
C VAL A 172 -5.25 14.58 6.45
N LEU A 173 -4.09 14.41 7.06
CA LEU A 173 -3.86 13.35 8.04
C LEU A 173 -4.62 13.60 9.35
N ASP A 174 -4.61 14.86 9.84
CA ASP A 174 -5.32 15.23 11.07
C ASP A 174 -6.82 14.98 10.92
N ASP A 175 -7.44 15.39 9.82
CA ASP A 175 -8.87 15.16 9.57
C ASP A 175 -9.22 13.67 9.60
N GLU A 176 -8.47 12.84 8.90
CA GLU A 176 -8.78 11.40 8.78
C GLU A 176 -8.48 10.62 10.08
N VAL A 177 -7.48 11.03 10.85
CA VAL A 177 -7.24 10.49 12.20
C VAL A 177 -8.36 10.93 13.15
N ASP A 178 -8.76 12.20 13.11
CA ASP A 178 -9.83 12.76 13.95
C ASP A 178 -11.18 12.05 13.71
N TYR A 179 -11.50 11.68 12.47
CA TYR A 179 -12.71 10.91 12.18
C TYR A 179 -12.76 9.59 12.94
N ILE A 180 -11.61 8.93 13.09
CA ILE A 180 -11.52 7.68 13.86
C ILE A 180 -11.60 7.97 15.37
N LEU A 181 -10.85 8.96 15.86
CA LEU A 181 -10.84 9.27 17.29
C LEU A 181 -12.21 9.70 17.82
N ARG A 182 -13.04 10.34 16.99
CA ARG A 182 -14.45 10.70 17.31
C ARG A 182 -15.36 9.49 17.55
N LEU A 183 -14.96 8.28 17.18
CA LEU A 183 -15.71 7.06 17.49
C LEU A 183 -15.67 6.66 18.99
N GLY A 184 -15.13 7.51 19.85
CA GLY A 184 -15.10 7.29 21.29
C GLY A 184 -13.84 6.55 21.78
N ILE A 185 -12.74 6.70 21.05
CA ILE A 185 -11.45 6.09 21.41
C ILE A 185 -10.83 6.79 22.64
N HIS A 186 -10.43 6.02 23.63
CA HIS A 186 -9.66 6.52 24.79
C HIS A 186 -8.19 6.64 24.41
N THR A 187 -7.74 7.87 24.12
CA THR A 187 -6.37 8.12 23.69
C THR A 187 -5.43 8.36 24.86
N HIS A 188 -4.29 7.69 24.85
CA HIS A 188 -3.18 7.83 25.78
C HIS A 188 -1.92 8.26 25.01
N PHE A 189 -1.95 9.50 24.51
CA PHE A 189 -0.80 10.09 23.82
C PHE A 189 0.28 10.55 24.81
N LYS A 190 1.53 10.70 24.36
CA LYS A 190 2.72 10.93 25.18
C LYS A 190 2.93 9.84 26.24
N HIS A 191 2.47 8.64 25.96
CA HIS A 191 2.56 7.50 26.85
C HIS A 191 3.34 6.37 26.17
N TYR A 192 4.58 6.16 26.60
CA TYR A 192 5.38 5.04 26.17
C TYR A 192 5.01 3.80 27.00
N VAL A 193 4.58 2.74 26.33
CA VAL A 193 4.33 1.43 26.96
C VAL A 193 5.69 0.73 27.14
N SER A 194 6.11 0.55 28.40
CA SER A 194 7.41 -0.01 28.76
C SER A 194 7.40 -1.51 29.04
N SER A 195 6.22 -2.11 29.17
CA SER A 195 6.05 -3.53 29.52
C SER A 195 4.74 -4.08 28.94
N LEU A 196 4.82 -5.17 28.18
CA LEU A 196 3.64 -5.89 27.73
C LEU A 196 2.96 -6.63 28.88
N LYS A 197 3.73 -7.15 29.83
CA LYS A 197 3.17 -7.82 31.02
C LYS A 197 2.27 -6.88 31.82
N GLU A 198 2.70 -5.64 32.06
CA GLU A 198 1.89 -4.64 32.76
C GLU A 198 0.57 -4.36 32.04
N ILE A 199 0.54 -4.38 30.71
CA ILE A 199 -0.69 -4.26 29.94
C ILE A 199 -1.55 -5.53 30.06
N LEU A 200 -0.95 -6.71 30.01
CA LEU A 200 -1.66 -7.99 30.14
C LEU A 200 -2.23 -8.25 31.56
N GLU A 201 -1.66 -7.62 32.58
CA GLU A 201 -2.17 -7.65 33.96
C GLU A 201 -3.40 -6.73 34.16
N GLN A 202 -3.63 -5.80 33.25
CA GLN A 202 -4.82 -4.97 33.22
C GLN A 202 -6.02 -5.75 32.65
N ASP A 203 -7.22 -5.21 32.86
CA ASP A 203 -8.49 -5.84 32.47
C ASP A 203 -8.80 -5.64 30.96
N TYR A 204 -7.82 -5.98 30.09
CA TYR A 204 -8.04 -6.02 28.64
C TYR A 204 -8.37 -7.43 28.16
N ASP A 205 -9.40 -7.54 27.33
CA ASP A 205 -9.79 -8.79 26.67
C ASP A 205 -8.82 -9.17 25.54
N ALA A 206 -8.28 -8.18 24.84
CA ALA A 206 -7.25 -8.36 23.81
C ALA A 206 -6.29 -7.16 23.75
N VAL A 207 -5.10 -7.41 23.22
CA VAL A 207 -4.05 -6.41 22.97
C VAL A 207 -3.63 -6.48 21.51
N PHE A 208 -3.59 -5.35 20.82
CA PHE A 208 -3.07 -5.26 19.47
C PHE A 208 -1.78 -4.43 19.45
N VAL A 209 -0.73 -4.96 18.83
CA VAL A 209 0.58 -4.31 18.68
C VAL A 209 0.75 -3.82 17.25
N GLY A 210 0.70 -2.51 17.07
CA GLY A 210 0.86 -1.81 15.79
C GLY A 210 1.96 -0.76 15.84
N THR A 211 3.07 -1.04 16.51
CA THR A 211 4.20 -0.11 16.71
C THR A 211 5.08 0.11 15.49
N GLY A 212 4.80 -0.59 14.38
CA GLY A 212 5.56 -0.47 13.14
C GLY A 212 6.98 -1.03 13.24
N ALA A 213 7.89 -0.50 12.39
CA ALA A 213 9.31 -0.82 12.35
C ALA A 213 10.14 0.44 12.67
N PRO A 214 10.21 0.86 13.94
CA PRO A 214 10.67 2.19 14.33
C PRO A 214 12.19 2.37 14.29
N ARG A 215 12.98 1.29 14.14
CA ARG A 215 14.44 1.36 14.14
C ARG A 215 14.97 1.40 12.72
N GLY A 216 15.64 2.49 12.33
CA GLY A 216 16.35 2.55 11.06
C GLY A 216 17.67 1.79 11.14
N ARG A 217 18.01 1.10 10.05
CA ARG A 217 19.29 0.40 9.92
C ARG A 217 20.44 1.38 9.79
N ASP A 218 21.52 1.11 10.51
CA ASP A 218 22.78 1.85 10.44
C ASP A 218 23.86 1.05 9.69
N LEU A 219 25.04 1.65 9.55
CA LEU A 219 26.23 1.08 8.96
C LEU A 219 27.40 1.18 9.97
N PRO A 220 27.29 0.58 11.17
CA PRO A 220 28.21 0.80 12.28
C PRO A 220 29.63 0.32 12.01
N ASP A 221 29.78 -0.66 11.10
CA ASP A 221 31.08 -1.27 10.77
C ASP A 221 31.87 -0.48 9.71
N LEU A 222 31.29 0.58 9.12
CA LEU A 222 31.99 1.39 8.15
C LEU A 222 32.98 2.34 8.85
N PRO A 223 34.26 2.38 8.39
CA PRO A 223 35.23 3.33 8.91
C PRO A 223 34.73 4.77 8.88
N GLY A 224 34.96 5.52 9.94
CA GLY A 224 34.55 6.92 10.07
C GLY A 224 33.10 7.12 10.54
N ARG A 225 32.31 6.04 10.75
CA ARG A 225 30.91 6.17 11.16
C ARG A 225 30.74 6.85 12.51
N GLN A 226 31.55 6.48 13.49
CA GLN A 226 31.47 7.06 14.85
C GLN A 226 32.04 8.48 14.90
N GLU A 227 33.19 8.70 14.23
CA GLU A 227 33.84 10.01 14.20
C GLU A 227 32.98 11.08 13.49
N GLY A 228 32.19 10.66 12.50
CA GLY A 228 31.29 11.55 11.74
C GLY A 228 29.87 11.65 12.28
N ASP A 229 29.57 11.08 13.44
CA ASP A 229 28.19 10.90 13.97
C ASP A 229 27.36 12.19 13.97
N ALA A 230 27.98 13.35 14.22
CA ALA A 230 27.28 14.63 14.23
C ALA A 230 26.63 15.01 12.88
N ASN A 231 27.12 14.47 11.77
CA ASN A 231 26.69 14.75 10.39
C ASN A 231 26.20 13.50 9.64
N ILE A 232 26.06 12.37 10.35
CA ILE A 232 25.58 11.12 9.78
C ILE A 232 24.30 10.72 10.49
N HIS A 233 23.17 10.80 9.79
CA HIS A 233 21.86 10.65 10.37
C HIS A 233 21.16 9.41 9.84
N ILE A 234 20.43 8.71 10.71
CA ILE A 234 19.50 7.67 10.30
C ILE A 234 18.28 8.33 9.66
N GLY A 235 17.97 8.00 8.40
CA GLY A 235 16.98 8.69 7.57
C GLY A 235 15.62 8.82 8.21
N ILE A 236 15.07 7.75 8.81
CA ILE A 236 13.76 7.81 9.45
C ILE A 236 13.74 8.71 10.69
N ASN A 237 14.81 8.70 11.48
CA ASN A 237 14.91 9.56 12.67
C ASN A 237 15.03 11.04 12.26
N TRP A 238 15.81 11.28 11.20
CA TRP A 238 15.98 12.62 10.64
C TRP A 238 14.67 13.16 10.05
N LEU A 239 13.92 12.34 9.26
CA LEU A 239 12.59 12.74 8.76
C LEU A 239 11.63 13.05 9.90
N GLY A 240 11.61 12.22 10.95
CA GLY A 240 10.82 12.48 12.15
C GLY A 240 11.21 13.79 12.83
N SER A 241 12.50 14.07 12.97
CA SER A 241 13.02 15.33 13.53
C SER A 241 12.58 16.55 12.70
N VAL A 242 12.54 16.42 11.37
CA VAL A 242 12.03 17.47 10.48
C VAL A 242 10.51 17.61 10.60
N ALA A 243 9.77 16.50 10.64
CA ALA A 243 8.31 16.50 10.73
C ALA A 243 7.82 17.18 12.03
N PHE A 244 8.53 16.92 13.14
CA PHE A 244 8.22 17.54 14.45
C PHE A 244 8.94 18.87 14.71
N GLU A 245 9.53 19.48 13.67
CA GLU A 245 10.16 20.81 13.71
C GLU A 245 11.38 20.92 14.64
N HIS A 246 12.04 19.81 14.95
CA HIS A 246 13.30 19.79 15.68
C HIS A 246 14.51 20.07 14.78
N THR A 247 14.37 19.87 13.47
CA THR A 247 15.41 20.10 12.46
C THR A 247 14.82 20.94 11.32
N ASP A 248 15.45 22.08 11.03
CA ASP A 248 15.01 23.07 10.03
C ASP A 248 16.05 23.36 8.94
N LYS A 249 17.23 22.73 9.01
CA LYS A 249 18.33 22.92 8.06
C LYS A 249 19.18 21.65 7.90
N ILE A 250 19.94 21.62 6.81
CA ILE A 250 20.93 20.58 6.52
C ILE A 250 22.12 21.23 5.80
N GLY A 251 23.25 20.55 5.70
CA GLY A 251 24.40 21.00 4.91
C GLY A 251 24.09 21.17 3.42
N LYS A 252 24.95 21.88 2.71
CA LYS A 252 24.74 22.18 1.29
C LYS A 252 24.93 20.94 0.40
N THR A 253 25.89 20.10 0.75
CA THR A 253 26.22 18.88 0.03
C THR A 253 25.75 17.67 0.82
N VAL A 254 24.79 16.92 0.30
CA VAL A 254 24.13 15.81 1.02
C VAL A 254 24.17 14.52 0.23
N ILE A 255 24.63 13.46 0.85
CA ILE A 255 24.51 12.10 0.32
C ILE A 255 23.37 11.38 1.02
N VAL A 256 22.48 10.76 0.25
CA VAL A 256 21.44 9.88 0.76
C VAL A 256 21.75 8.44 0.33
N LEU A 257 21.94 7.56 1.30
CA LEU A 257 22.19 6.14 1.06
C LEU A 257 20.89 5.34 1.08
N GLY A 258 20.54 4.73 -0.04
CA GLY A 258 19.39 3.83 -0.10
C GLY A 258 18.57 3.97 -1.37
N GLY A 259 17.80 2.91 -1.69
CA GLY A 259 17.03 2.82 -2.93
C GLY A 259 15.53 2.57 -2.70
N GLY A 260 15.00 2.86 -1.51
CA GLY A 260 13.57 2.78 -1.16
C GLY A 260 12.88 4.16 -1.12
N ASN A 261 11.57 4.17 -0.90
CA ASN A 261 10.79 5.40 -0.81
C ASN A 261 11.29 6.36 0.29
N THR A 262 11.76 5.81 1.43
CA THR A 262 12.38 6.61 2.50
C THR A 262 13.59 7.43 2.00
N ALA A 263 14.41 6.86 1.11
CA ALA A 263 15.54 7.60 0.53
C ALA A 263 15.07 8.73 -0.38
N MET A 264 13.99 8.52 -1.13
CA MET A 264 13.36 9.57 -1.96
C MET A 264 12.79 10.69 -1.08
N ASP A 265 12.13 10.35 0.02
CA ASP A 265 11.63 11.33 0.98
C ASP A 265 12.77 12.11 1.65
N CYS A 266 13.86 11.44 2.04
CA CYS A 266 15.05 12.07 2.61
C CYS A 266 15.69 13.07 1.65
N CYS A 267 15.96 12.68 0.41
CA CYS A 267 16.65 13.54 -0.55
C CYS A 267 15.82 14.76 -0.96
N ARG A 268 14.53 14.58 -1.18
CA ARG A 268 13.59 15.66 -1.51
C ARG A 268 13.39 16.62 -0.31
N THR A 269 13.35 16.09 0.91
CA THR A 269 13.32 16.91 2.12
C THR A 269 14.62 17.68 2.30
N ALA A 270 15.78 17.07 2.08
CA ALA A 270 17.09 17.74 2.16
C ALA A 270 17.18 18.95 1.20
N ARG A 271 16.68 18.81 -0.04
CA ARG A 271 16.58 19.94 -0.98
C ARG A 271 15.80 21.13 -0.41
N ARG A 272 14.74 20.86 0.33
CA ARG A 272 13.87 21.91 0.94
C ARG A 272 14.46 22.54 2.19
N LEU A 273 15.43 21.88 2.83
CA LEU A 273 16.11 22.36 4.04
C LEU A 273 17.47 23.02 3.74
N GLY A 274 17.77 23.33 2.50
CA GLY A 274 18.97 24.07 2.09
C GLY A 274 20.06 23.23 1.42
N GLY A 275 19.82 21.94 1.17
CA GLY A 275 20.73 21.11 0.36
C GLY A 275 20.79 21.62 -1.08
N GLU A 276 21.97 22.05 -1.51
CA GLU A 276 22.22 22.56 -2.87
C GLU A 276 22.64 21.43 -3.81
N ASP A 277 23.57 20.59 -3.39
CA ASP A 277 24.07 19.41 -4.08
C ASP A 277 23.62 18.14 -3.31
N VAL A 278 22.41 17.66 -3.59
CA VAL A 278 21.86 16.46 -2.98
C VAL A 278 21.90 15.31 -3.99
N LYS A 279 22.45 14.18 -3.60
CA LYS A 279 22.53 12.98 -4.45
C LYS A 279 22.11 11.71 -3.69
N VAL A 280 21.44 10.80 -4.40
CA VAL A 280 21.11 9.48 -3.87
C VAL A 280 22.14 8.49 -4.40
N ILE A 281 22.74 7.69 -3.52
CA ILE A 281 23.71 6.67 -3.92
C ILE A 281 23.20 5.29 -3.49
N VAL A 282 23.11 4.37 -4.45
CA VAL A 282 22.55 3.04 -4.24
C VAL A 282 23.50 1.94 -4.73
N ARG A 283 23.53 0.84 -3.96
CA ARG A 283 24.36 -0.33 -4.32
C ARG A 283 23.78 -1.17 -5.46
N SER A 284 22.49 -1.06 -5.70
CA SER A 284 21.77 -1.85 -6.70
C SER A 284 21.63 -1.08 -8.00
N PRO A 285 21.47 -1.76 -9.16
CA PRO A 285 21.09 -1.10 -10.41
C PRO A 285 19.79 -0.28 -10.24
N PHE A 286 19.67 0.83 -10.94
CA PHE A 286 18.51 1.73 -10.91
C PHE A 286 17.18 0.99 -11.13
N ALA A 287 17.14 0.06 -12.10
CA ALA A 287 15.97 -0.75 -12.40
C ALA A 287 15.54 -1.70 -11.25
N SER A 288 16.48 -2.02 -10.33
CA SER A 288 16.24 -2.90 -9.18
C SER A 288 15.96 -2.15 -7.87
N MET A 289 15.86 -0.83 -7.92
CA MET A 289 15.49 -0.04 -6.75
C MET A 289 14.07 -0.36 -6.31
N LYS A 290 13.85 -0.37 -4.99
CA LYS A 290 12.54 -0.64 -4.40
C LYS A 290 11.62 0.59 -4.37
N ALA A 291 12.17 1.79 -4.56
CA ALA A 291 11.38 3.01 -4.65
C ALA A 291 10.41 2.93 -5.83
N SER A 292 9.21 3.42 -5.62
CA SER A 292 8.18 3.50 -6.64
C SER A 292 8.68 4.30 -7.87
N PRO A 293 8.28 3.94 -9.09
CA PRO A 293 8.75 4.62 -10.30
C PRO A 293 8.56 6.14 -10.23
N TRP A 294 7.37 6.58 -9.84
CA TRP A 294 7.05 8.02 -9.72
C TRP A 294 7.87 8.74 -8.64
N GLU A 295 8.25 8.10 -7.53
CA GLU A 295 9.10 8.72 -6.51
C GLU A 295 10.53 8.95 -7.02
N LYS A 296 11.03 8.06 -7.86
CA LYS A 296 12.32 8.24 -8.54
C LYS A 296 12.25 9.37 -9.57
N GLU A 297 11.16 9.42 -10.35
CA GLU A 297 10.91 10.47 -11.34
C GLU A 297 10.79 11.84 -10.67
N ASP A 298 10.07 11.93 -9.56
CA ASP A 298 9.93 13.17 -8.77
C ASP A 298 11.28 13.65 -8.25
N ALA A 299 12.11 12.74 -7.71
CA ALA A 299 13.45 13.10 -7.23
C ALA A 299 14.32 13.65 -8.37
N MET A 300 14.31 12.98 -9.53
CA MET A 300 15.05 13.44 -10.71
C MET A 300 14.51 14.77 -11.26
N HIS A 301 13.18 14.97 -11.21
CA HIS A 301 12.56 16.25 -11.59
C HIS A 301 13.00 17.41 -10.68
N GLU A 302 13.33 17.11 -9.43
CA GLU A 302 13.88 18.07 -8.45
C GLU A 302 15.41 18.21 -8.56
N ASP A 303 16.02 17.78 -9.67
CA ASP A 303 17.47 17.83 -9.99
C ASP A 303 18.33 17.02 -8.99
N ILE A 304 17.79 15.92 -8.48
CA ILE A 304 18.52 15.01 -7.57
C ILE A 304 19.03 13.81 -8.38
N PRO A 305 20.35 13.69 -8.64
CA PRO A 305 20.91 12.55 -9.35
C PRO A 305 20.83 11.29 -8.48
N ILE A 306 20.48 10.18 -9.13
CA ILE A 306 20.50 8.84 -8.53
C ILE A 306 21.69 8.09 -9.13
N ILE A 307 22.69 7.80 -8.32
CA ILE A 307 23.92 7.14 -8.69
C ILE A 307 23.82 5.67 -8.25
N ASP A 308 23.73 4.77 -9.18
CA ASP A 308 23.57 3.35 -8.92
C ASP A 308 24.90 2.57 -8.91
N ASN A 309 24.83 1.29 -8.52
CA ASN A 309 25.98 0.37 -8.53
C ASN A 309 27.20 0.84 -7.70
N HIS A 310 26.96 1.55 -6.59
CA HIS A 310 27.99 2.04 -5.68
C HIS A 310 27.78 1.51 -4.25
N VAL A 311 28.74 0.73 -3.76
CA VAL A 311 28.73 0.19 -2.40
C VAL A 311 29.54 1.10 -1.49
N PRO A 312 29.00 1.60 -0.35
CA PRO A 312 29.74 2.45 0.56
C PRO A 312 30.89 1.69 1.22
N LYS A 313 32.08 2.30 1.29
CA LYS A 313 33.29 1.75 1.92
C LYS A 313 33.69 2.47 3.19
N SER A 314 33.65 3.78 3.20
CA SER A 314 34.01 4.56 4.39
C SER A 314 33.40 5.95 4.38
N PHE A 315 33.20 6.50 5.55
CA PHE A 315 33.03 7.92 5.79
C PHE A 315 34.42 8.55 5.90
N VAL A 316 34.66 9.62 5.16
CA VAL A 316 35.94 10.34 5.17
C VAL A 316 35.84 11.48 6.17
N ILE A 317 36.74 11.44 7.17
CA ILE A 317 36.78 12.46 8.23
C ILE A 317 38.04 13.29 8.06
N GLU A 318 37.88 14.60 7.94
CA GLU A 318 39.00 15.55 7.88
C GLU A 318 38.85 16.60 8.98
N ASN A 319 39.91 16.80 9.76
CA ASN A 319 39.91 17.73 10.88
C ASN A 319 38.75 17.52 11.88
N GLY A 320 38.34 16.26 12.09
CA GLY A 320 37.26 15.90 13.01
C GLY A 320 35.83 16.21 12.48
N LYS A 321 35.69 16.44 11.17
CA LYS A 321 34.39 16.67 10.51
C LYS A 321 34.24 15.74 9.31
N LEU A 322 32.99 15.42 8.99
CA LEU A 322 32.67 14.71 7.77
C LEU A 322 33.10 15.53 6.55
N ALA A 323 33.85 14.95 5.64
CA ALA A 323 34.26 15.53 4.36
C ALA A 323 33.57 14.86 3.18
N GLY A 324 33.08 13.64 3.35
CA GLY A 324 32.38 12.88 2.31
C GLY A 324 32.42 11.38 2.54
N MET A 325 32.22 10.62 1.46
CA MET A 325 32.24 9.16 1.48
C MET A 325 33.01 8.59 0.31
N THR A 326 33.63 7.42 0.52
CA THR A 326 34.17 6.60 -0.57
C THR A 326 33.31 5.41 -0.89
N PHE A 327 33.25 5.07 -2.17
CA PHE A 327 32.43 4.00 -2.71
C PHE A 327 33.22 3.10 -3.65
N GLU A 328 32.94 1.80 -3.58
CA GLU A 328 33.37 0.83 -4.55
C GLU A 328 32.33 0.65 -5.63
N LYS A 329 32.76 0.71 -6.90
CA LYS A 329 31.86 0.40 -8.02
C LYS A 329 31.67 -1.09 -8.17
N VAL A 330 30.41 -1.49 -8.35
CA VAL A 330 30.00 -2.90 -8.47
C VAL A 330 29.14 -3.11 -9.70
N GLU A 331 29.09 -4.35 -10.15
CA GLU A 331 28.11 -4.81 -11.16
C GLU A 331 27.21 -5.89 -10.60
N ALA A 332 25.96 -5.93 -11.06
CA ALA A 332 25.02 -6.97 -10.68
C ALA A 332 25.22 -8.21 -11.58
N LYS A 333 25.57 -9.34 -10.99
CA LYS A 333 25.60 -10.66 -11.66
C LYS A 333 24.47 -11.53 -11.15
N TYR A 334 23.84 -12.26 -12.07
CA TYR A 334 22.74 -13.15 -11.76
C TYR A 334 23.19 -14.60 -11.97
N ASP A 335 22.93 -15.46 -11.01
CA ASP A 335 23.17 -16.90 -11.14
C ASP A 335 22.09 -17.59 -11.99
N ALA A 336 22.24 -18.89 -12.22
CA ALA A 336 21.30 -19.68 -13.00
C ALA A 336 19.87 -19.73 -12.40
N ASN A 337 19.73 -19.41 -11.11
CA ASN A 337 18.47 -19.35 -10.39
C ASN A 337 17.88 -17.93 -10.32
N GLY A 338 18.52 -16.96 -10.99
CA GLY A 338 18.11 -15.55 -10.95
C GLY A 338 18.48 -14.81 -9.65
N LYS A 339 19.29 -15.41 -8.76
CA LYS A 339 19.76 -14.76 -7.54
C LYS A 339 20.85 -13.75 -7.89
N ARG A 340 20.64 -12.51 -7.48
CA ARG A 340 21.55 -11.40 -7.71
C ARG A 340 22.71 -11.40 -6.70
N SER A 341 23.93 -11.22 -7.20
CA SER A 341 25.12 -10.86 -6.43
C SER A 341 25.72 -9.56 -6.96
N LEU A 342 26.38 -8.80 -6.09
CA LEU A 342 27.11 -7.59 -6.46
C LEU A 342 28.60 -7.94 -6.47
N VAL A 343 29.27 -7.67 -7.58
CA VAL A 343 30.69 -8.02 -7.78
C VAL A 343 31.47 -6.74 -8.05
N PRO A 344 32.61 -6.48 -7.35
CA PRO A 344 33.47 -5.35 -7.65
C PRO A 344 33.88 -5.31 -9.12
N THR A 345 33.88 -4.12 -9.73
CA THR A 345 34.33 -3.93 -11.11
C THR A 345 35.88 -3.93 -11.22
N GLY A 346 36.58 -3.70 -10.12
CA GLY A 346 38.03 -3.49 -10.10
C GLY A 346 38.45 -2.07 -10.47
N GLU A 347 37.53 -1.17 -10.71
CA GLU A 347 37.81 0.26 -10.87
C GLU A 347 38.24 0.89 -9.54
N PRO A 348 38.99 2.01 -9.57
CA PRO A 348 39.31 2.75 -8.37
C PRO A 348 38.07 3.22 -7.61
N ASP A 349 38.18 3.24 -6.28
CA ASP A 349 37.14 3.79 -5.42
C ASP A 349 36.82 5.26 -5.79
N VAL A 350 35.57 5.62 -5.69
CA VAL A 350 35.10 6.98 -6.00
C VAL A 350 34.79 7.72 -4.71
N PHE A 351 35.32 8.92 -4.59
CA PHE A 351 35.01 9.83 -3.49
C PHE A 351 33.93 10.82 -3.90
N TYR A 352 32.91 10.98 -3.03
CA TYR A 352 31.90 12.03 -3.15
C TYR A 352 31.95 12.91 -1.89
N PRO A 353 32.07 14.24 -2.05
CA PRO A 353 32.03 15.15 -0.91
C PRO A 353 30.64 15.20 -0.29
N ALA A 354 30.57 15.42 1.03
CA ALA A 354 29.32 15.63 1.74
C ALA A 354 29.53 16.40 3.05
N ASP A 355 28.63 17.33 3.31
CA ASP A 355 28.49 17.98 4.62
C ASP A 355 27.66 17.08 5.57
N ASP A 356 26.64 16.42 5.04
CA ASP A 356 25.78 15.50 5.77
C ASP A 356 25.50 14.21 4.97
N VAL A 357 25.28 13.10 5.68
CA VAL A 357 24.86 11.82 5.10
C VAL A 357 23.58 11.33 5.78
N LEU A 358 22.59 10.94 4.97
CA LEU A 358 21.34 10.34 5.43
C LEU A 358 21.33 8.85 5.08
N ILE A 359 21.32 7.98 6.10
CA ILE A 359 21.28 6.52 5.94
C ILE A 359 19.85 6.03 5.87
N ALA A 360 19.40 5.63 4.69
CA ALA A 360 18.03 5.15 4.41
C ALA A 360 18.04 3.73 3.80
N VAL A 361 18.85 2.83 4.39
CA VAL A 361 19.11 1.47 3.87
C VAL A 361 18.13 0.41 4.40
N GLY A 362 17.07 0.81 5.03
CA GLY A 362 15.99 -0.04 5.53
C GLY A 362 15.64 0.25 6.97
N GLN A 363 14.60 -0.44 7.41
CA GLN A 363 14.04 -0.33 8.76
C GLN A 363 13.93 -1.73 9.36
N GLU A 364 13.80 -1.79 10.67
CA GLU A 364 13.60 -3.05 11.39
C GLU A 364 12.73 -2.83 12.62
N ASN A 365 12.10 -3.90 13.03
CA ASN A 365 11.25 -3.95 14.20
C ASN A 365 12.11 -3.86 15.47
N SER A 366 11.49 -3.38 16.55
CA SER A 366 12.15 -3.25 17.86
C SER A 366 11.12 -3.41 18.96
N PHE A 367 11.30 -4.43 19.79
CA PHE A 367 10.37 -4.80 20.85
C PHE A 367 11.07 -4.93 22.21
N PRO A 368 11.85 -3.93 22.68
CA PRO A 368 12.55 -4.02 23.95
C PRO A 368 11.61 -4.03 25.17
N TRP A 369 10.36 -3.62 24.97
CA TRP A 369 9.30 -3.54 25.97
C TRP A 369 8.43 -4.81 26.04
N ILE A 370 8.69 -5.79 25.18
CA ILE A 370 8.03 -7.10 25.23
C ILE A 370 8.96 -8.10 25.92
N GLU A 371 8.60 -8.51 27.10
CA GLU A 371 9.35 -9.48 27.90
C GLU A 371 9.31 -10.87 27.24
N ARG A 372 10.46 -11.55 27.20
CA ARG A 372 10.60 -12.85 26.52
C ARG A 372 9.87 -14.00 27.20
N ASP A 373 9.39 -13.80 28.42
CA ASP A 373 8.63 -14.76 29.22
C ASP A 373 7.13 -14.41 29.34
N CYS A 374 6.63 -13.46 28.55
CA CYS A 374 5.20 -13.07 28.52
C CYS A 374 4.32 -13.97 27.65
N GLY A 375 4.90 -15.00 26.99
CA GLY A 375 4.16 -15.93 26.13
C GLY A 375 4.10 -15.55 24.65
N VAL A 376 4.69 -14.42 24.26
CA VAL A 376 4.92 -14.07 22.85
C VAL A 376 6.28 -14.61 22.43
N GLU A 377 6.29 -15.53 21.46
CA GLU A 377 7.52 -16.07 20.89
C GLU A 377 8.05 -15.18 19.75
N PHE A 378 9.36 -15.20 19.59
CA PHE A 378 10.08 -14.48 18.53
C PHE A 378 10.94 -15.45 17.74
N ASP A 379 11.09 -15.20 16.46
CA ASP A 379 11.96 -15.95 15.58
C ASP A 379 13.46 -15.53 15.72
N ASN A 380 14.33 -16.15 14.92
CA ASN A 380 15.76 -15.86 14.94
C ASN A 380 16.13 -14.43 14.45
N TRP A 381 15.19 -13.70 13.89
CA TRP A 381 15.35 -12.31 13.44
C TRP A 381 14.66 -11.31 14.36
N GLU A 382 14.32 -11.73 15.58
CA GLU A 382 13.62 -10.89 16.57
C GLU A 382 12.22 -10.45 16.10
N MET A 383 11.61 -11.19 15.15
CA MET A 383 10.23 -10.95 14.71
C MET A 383 9.25 -11.78 15.52
N PRO A 384 8.09 -11.24 15.91
CA PRO A 384 7.08 -12.01 16.61
C PRO A 384 6.54 -13.13 15.72
N VAL A 385 6.31 -14.31 16.31
CA VAL A 385 5.64 -15.42 15.62
C VAL A 385 4.14 -15.11 15.55
N VAL A 386 3.67 -14.77 14.37
CA VAL A 386 2.30 -14.32 14.10
C VAL A 386 1.66 -15.17 13.01
N ASP A 387 0.44 -15.64 13.25
CA ASP A 387 -0.34 -16.33 12.22
C ASP A 387 -0.81 -15.36 11.14
N LYS A 388 -0.59 -15.70 9.86
CA LYS A 388 -0.83 -14.80 8.73
C LYS A 388 -2.32 -14.59 8.39
N VAL A 389 -3.21 -15.40 8.93
CA VAL A 389 -4.66 -15.30 8.70
C VAL A 389 -5.33 -14.59 9.86
N SER A 390 -5.02 -15.00 11.08
CA SER A 390 -5.64 -14.46 12.28
C SER A 390 -4.93 -13.25 12.87
N PHE A 391 -3.66 -13.01 12.51
CA PHE A 391 -2.81 -11.98 13.10
C PHE A 391 -2.56 -12.16 14.62
N GLN A 392 -2.92 -13.34 15.15
CA GLN A 392 -2.69 -13.71 16.53
C GLN A 392 -1.25 -14.20 16.72
N SER A 393 -0.61 -13.79 17.81
CA SER A 393 0.69 -14.30 18.21
C SER A 393 0.59 -15.66 18.91
N THR A 394 1.68 -16.17 19.46
CA THR A 394 1.66 -17.36 20.33
C THR A 394 0.92 -17.12 21.65
N HIS A 395 0.84 -15.86 22.11
CA HIS A 395 0.00 -15.49 23.25
C HIS A 395 -1.45 -15.27 22.82
N PRO A 396 -2.46 -15.95 23.42
CA PRO A 396 -3.83 -15.98 22.92
C PRO A 396 -4.54 -14.63 22.89
N LYS A 397 -4.15 -13.66 23.73
CA LYS A 397 -4.74 -12.32 23.78
C LYS A 397 -3.99 -11.28 22.95
N VAL A 398 -2.82 -11.60 22.36
CA VAL A 398 -1.94 -10.61 21.71
C VAL A 398 -1.93 -10.81 20.20
N PHE A 399 -2.28 -9.73 19.49
CA PHE A 399 -2.31 -9.65 18.04
C PHE A 399 -1.29 -8.62 17.53
N PHE A 400 -0.78 -8.83 16.33
CA PHE A 400 0.13 -7.90 15.68
C PHE A 400 -0.39 -7.54 14.29
N GLY A 401 -0.06 -6.34 13.81
CA GLY A 401 -0.40 -5.92 12.45
C GLY A 401 0.49 -4.81 11.92
N GLY A 402 0.34 -4.52 10.63
CA GLY A 402 1.25 -3.61 9.94
C GLY A 402 2.69 -4.11 9.98
N ASP A 403 3.63 -3.18 9.94
CA ASP A 403 5.06 -3.50 9.93
C ASP A 403 5.51 -4.24 11.20
N ALA A 404 4.78 -4.10 12.31
CA ALA A 404 5.10 -4.80 13.56
C ALA A 404 4.95 -6.33 13.43
N ALA A 405 4.10 -6.82 12.53
CA ALA A 405 3.85 -8.24 12.35
C ALA A 405 4.84 -8.92 11.40
N PHE A 406 5.10 -8.31 10.23
CA PHE A 406 5.80 -8.98 9.13
C PHE A 406 6.95 -8.15 8.52
N GLY A 407 7.30 -7.03 9.15
CA GLY A 407 8.32 -6.09 8.67
C GLY A 407 7.76 -4.97 7.80
N PRO A 408 8.63 -4.05 7.34
CA PRO A 408 8.22 -2.84 6.64
C PRO A 408 7.50 -3.10 5.32
N GLU A 409 6.26 -2.60 5.22
CA GLU A 409 5.39 -2.63 4.06
C GLU A 409 4.82 -1.22 3.80
N ASN A 410 3.65 -1.12 3.22
CA ASN A 410 3.00 0.15 2.92
C ASN A 410 1.72 0.38 3.76
N VAL A 411 1.18 1.61 3.69
CA VAL A 411 0.02 2.02 4.50
C VAL A 411 -1.22 1.16 4.22
N ILE A 412 -1.50 0.82 2.95
CA ILE A 412 -2.69 0.04 2.61
C ILE A 412 -2.60 -1.41 3.09
N THR A 413 -1.39 -1.98 3.16
CA THR A 413 -1.16 -3.31 3.77
C THR A 413 -1.38 -3.24 5.28
N ALA A 414 -0.91 -2.18 5.95
CA ALA A 414 -1.16 -1.98 7.38
C ALA A 414 -2.66 -1.84 7.69
N VAL A 415 -3.42 -1.15 6.85
CA VAL A 415 -4.88 -1.06 6.94
C VAL A 415 -5.52 -2.43 6.80
N ALA A 416 -5.15 -3.20 5.77
CA ALA A 416 -5.66 -4.56 5.56
C ALA A 416 -5.39 -5.47 6.78
N HIS A 417 -4.19 -5.41 7.34
CA HIS A 417 -3.84 -6.13 8.57
C HIS A 417 -4.72 -5.72 9.76
N GLY A 418 -5.00 -4.41 9.89
CA GLY A 418 -5.90 -3.89 10.92
C GLY A 418 -7.31 -4.48 10.82
N HIS A 419 -7.92 -4.48 9.63
CA HIS A 419 -9.23 -5.09 9.39
C HIS A 419 -9.25 -6.57 9.75
N GLN A 420 -8.24 -7.32 9.32
CA GLN A 420 -8.17 -8.75 9.58
C GLN A 420 -7.97 -9.06 11.07
N ALA A 421 -7.12 -8.28 11.75
CA ALA A 421 -6.91 -8.41 13.20
C ALA A 421 -8.17 -8.06 13.99
N ALA A 422 -8.92 -7.02 13.60
CA ALA A 422 -10.18 -6.64 14.25
C ALA A 422 -11.20 -7.78 14.23
N VAL A 423 -11.36 -8.47 13.07
CA VAL A 423 -12.21 -9.66 12.96
C VAL A 423 -11.77 -10.77 13.92
N SER A 424 -10.46 -11.01 14.04
CA SER A 424 -9.93 -12.04 14.93
C SER A 424 -10.09 -11.69 16.41
N ILE A 425 -9.91 -10.42 16.75
CA ILE A 425 -10.14 -9.90 18.12
C ILE A 425 -11.62 -10.03 18.48
N ASP A 426 -12.54 -9.69 17.58
CA ASP A 426 -13.97 -9.83 17.81
C ASP A 426 -14.36 -11.31 18.04
N LEU A 427 -13.83 -12.24 17.24
CA LEU A 427 -14.03 -13.67 17.46
C LEU A 427 -13.56 -14.11 18.85
N LEU A 428 -12.32 -13.75 19.23
CA LEU A 428 -11.76 -14.07 20.54
C LEU A 428 -12.63 -13.55 21.70
N CYS A 429 -12.99 -12.26 21.63
CA CYS A 429 -13.76 -11.59 22.68
C CYS A 429 -15.19 -12.15 22.81
N ASN A 430 -15.73 -12.75 21.75
CA ASN A 430 -17.01 -13.47 21.75
C ASN A 430 -16.87 -14.96 22.13
N GLY A 431 -15.71 -15.38 22.63
CA GLY A 431 -15.46 -16.74 23.13
C GLY A 431 -15.33 -17.79 22.04
N LYS A 432 -15.05 -17.39 20.80
CA LYS A 432 -14.82 -18.27 19.66
C LYS A 432 -13.35 -18.63 19.54
N ASP A 433 -13.08 -19.81 19.02
CA ASP A 433 -11.70 -20.22 18.74
C ASP A 433 -11.22 -19.60 17.43
N VAL A 434 -10.29 -18.65 17.56
CA VAL A 434 -9.72 -17.92 16.43
C VAL A 434 -9.04 -18.85 15.41
N LYS A 435 -8.45 -19.97 15.85
CA LYS A 435 -7.72 -20.89 14.96
C LYS A 435 -8.64 -21.72 14.07
N THR A 436 -9.80 -22.08 14.59
CA THR A 436 -10.74 -22.98 13.90
C THR A 436 -11.92 -22.26 13.27
N GLU A 437 -12.34 -21.12 13.85
CA GLU A 437 -13.51 -20.38 13.38
C GLU A 437 -13.15 -19.17 12.50
N ARG A 438 -11.86 -18.77 12.49
CA ARG A 438 -11.39 -17.73 11.59
C ARG A 438 -11.35 -18.26 10.16
N LEU A 439 -12.32 -17.88 9.37
CA LEU A 439 -12.30 -18.15 7.94
C LEU A 439 -11.10 -17.44 7.30
N SER A 440 -10.53 -18.06 6.27
CA SER A 440 -9.55 -17.39 5.40
C SER A 440 -10.12 -16.02 4.98
N PRO A 441 -9.27 -14.99 4.82
CA PRO A 441 -9.75 -13.66 4.43
C PRO A 441 -10.62 -13.77 3.21
N PHE A 442 -11.91 -13.70 3.44
CA PHE A 442 -12.91 -13.76 2.41
C PHE A 442 -13.41 -12.34 2.20
N VAL A 443 -13.11 -11.82 1.04
CA VAL A 443 -13.65 -10.53 0.64
C VAL A 443 -14.75 -10.77 -0.35
N ASN A 444 -15.93 -10.34 0.01
CA ASN A 444 -17.06 -10.31 -0.87
C ASN A 444 -16.84 -9.23 -1.93
N LEU A 445 -16.24 -9.61 -3.04
CA LEU A 445 -15.91 -8.70 -4.14
C LEU A 445 -16.98 -8.65 -5.22
N HIS A 446 -18.07 -9.39 -5.07
CA HIS A 446 -19.14 -9.17 -6.02
C HIS A 446 -19.77 -7.81 -5.74
N SER A 447 -19.86 -7.02 -6.77
CA SER A 447 -20.67 -5.82 -6.75
C SER A 447 -22.10 -6.22 -6.38
N MET A 448 -22.73 -5.48 -5.46
CA MET A 448 -24.15 -5.64 -5.22
C MET A 448 -25.02 -5.34 -6.46
N LYS A 449 -24.36 -4.90 -7.53
CA LYS A 449 -24.94 -4.58 -8.85
C LYS A 449 -24.78 -5.73 -9.85
N MET A 450 -24.43 -6.93 -9.41
CA MET A 450 -24.42 -8.12 -10.27
C MET A 450 -25.83 -8.60 -10.56
N GLY A 451 -26.05 -9.07 -11.78
CA GLY A 451 -27.33 -9.54 -12.26
C GLY A 451 -27.97 -8.55 -13.26
N ILE A 452 -29.29 -8.57 -13.35
CA ILE A 452 -30.03 -7.64 -14.22
C ILE A 452 -30.12 -6.27 -13.55
N HIS A 453 -29.59 -5.26 -14.19
CA HIS A 453 -29.62 -3.87 -13.72
C HIS A 453 -30.56 -3.03 -14.55
N GLU A 454 -31.38 -2.21 -13.88
CA GLU A 454 -32.26 -1.25 -14.54
C GLU A 454 -31.56 0.07 -14.91
N TRP A 455 -30.30 0.26 -14.47
CA TRP A 455 -29.52 1.44 -14.80
C TRP A 455 -28.65 1.21 -16.03
N ALA A 456 -28.67 2.17 -16.93
CA ALA A 456 -27.73 2.23 -18.03
C ALA A 456 -26.44 2.91 -17.57
N TYR A 457 -25.30 2.37 -17.95
CA TYR A 457 -24.01 3.04 -17.85
C TYR A 457 -23.41 3.10 -19.24
N ASP A 458 -22.65 4.14 -19.47
CA ASP A 458 -21.92 4.25 -20.73
C ASP A 458 -20.83 3.17 -20.75
N SER A 459 -20.94 2.27 -21.71
CA SER A 459 -19.95 1.24 -21.97
C SER A 459 -19.01 1.63 -23.11
N THR A 460 -19.15 2.84 -23.64
CA THR A 460 -18.27 3.37 -24.67
C THR A 460 -16.88 3.54 -24.05
N ILE A 461 -15.89 2.89 -24.66
CA ILE A 461 -14.51 3.08 -24.25
C ILE A 461 -14.09 4.47 -24.67
N ASP A 462 -13.78 5.30 -23.69
CA ASP A 462 -13.24 6.61 -23.98
C ASP A 462 -11.80 6.49 -24.47
N GLU A 463 -11.50 7.12 -25.60
CA GLU A 463 -10.19 7.13 -26.23
C GLU A 463 -9.21 8.12 -25.57
N TYR A 464 -9.59 8.73 -24.43
CA TYR A 464 -8.70 9.67 -23.74
C TYR A 464 -7.45 8.97 -23.21
N ASP A 465 -6.32 9.61 -23.44
CA ASP A 465 -5.05 9.23 -22.81
C ASP A 465 -5.13 9.44 -21.29
N ARG A 466 -4.31 8.68 -20.57
CA ARG A 466 -4.17 8.88 -19.13
C ARG A 466 -3.73 10.31 -18.81
N LEU A 467 -4.45 10.95 -17.91
CA LEU A 467 -4.14 12.33 -17.55
C LEU A 467 -2.90 12.42 -16.67
N ALA A 468 -2.00 13.35 -17.03
CA ALA A 468 -0.87 13.71 -16.19
C ALA A 468 -1.35 14.51 -14.96
N VAL A 469 -0.80 14.19 -13.78
CA VAL A 469 -1.14 14.89 -12.56
C VAL A 469 -0.50 16.28 -12.56
N PRO A 470 -1.25 17.36 -12.33
CA PRO A 470 -0.67 18.70 -12.20
C PRO A 470 0.30 18.78 -11.02
N GLN A 471 1.44 19.42 -11.24
CA GLN A 471 2.43 19.68 -10.21
C GLN A 471 2.60 21.18 -9.97
N ALA A 472 2.84 21.55 -8.71
CA ALA A 472 3.20 22.91 -8.38
C ALA A 472 4.62 23.24 -8.91
N PRO A 473 4.87 24.49 -9.39
CA PRO A 473 6.17 24.85 -9.93
C PRO A 473 7.33 24.64 -8.93
N LYS A 474 8.39 24.00 -9.43
CA LYS A 474 9.57 23.58 -8.66
C LYS A 474 10.21 24.70 -7.86
N GLU A 475 10.31 25.89 -8.43
CA GLU A 475 10.88 27.08 -7.80
C GLU A 475 10.14 27.55 -6.54
N PHE A 476 8.87 27.15 -6.36
CA PHE A 476 8.10 27.44 -5.15
C PHE A 476 8.15 26.26 -4.18
N THR A 477 8.04 25.03 -4.67
CA THR A 477 7.99 23.85 -3.80
C THR A 477 9.33 23.53 -3.14
N LEU A 478 10.46 23.87 -3.76
CA LEU A 478 11.78 23.71 -3.17
C LEU A 478 12.10 24.73 -2.05
N LYS A 479 11.33 25.82 -1.95
CA LYS A 479 11.50 26.84 -0.91
C LYS A 479 10.61 26.65 0.30
N ASP A 480 9.63 25.75 0.20
CA ASP A 480 8.66 25.52 1.26
C ASP A 480 8.42 24.01 1.43
N ARG A 481 8.93 23.46 2.53
CA ARG A 481 8.80 22.03 2.87
C ARG A 481 7.36 21.58 3.17
N LYS A 482 6.42 22.50 3.35
CA LYS A 482 5.01 22.19 3.61
C LYS A 482 4.14 22.34 2.37
N LYS A 483 4.67 22.90 1.28
CA LYS A 483 3.90 23.13 0.06
C LYS A 483 3.74 21.84 -0.73
N GLU A 484 2.51 21.41 -0.92
CA GLU A 484 2.19 20.19 -1.67
C GLU A 484 2.68 20.28 -3.11
N VAL A 485 3.35 19.23 -3.59
CA VAL A 485 3.95 19.17 -4.93
C VAL A 485 2.93 18.70 -5.96
N GLU A 486 2.32 17.54 -5.76
CA GLU A 486 1.24 17.06 -6.61
C GLU A 486 -0.07 17.76 -6.23
N LEU A 487 -0.74 18.38 -7.18
CA LEU A 487 -1.97 19.14 -6.91
C LEU A 487 -3.24 18.28 -7.02
N GLY A 488 -3.15 17.08 -7.60
CA GLY A 488 -4.30 16.24 -7.88
C GLY A 488 -5.08 16.69 -9.12
N PHE A 489 -6.15 16.01 -9.43
CA PHE A 489 -7.07 16.37 -10.51
C PHE A 489 -8.18 17.29 -9.98
N ASP A 490 -8.56 18.28 -10.78
CA ASP A 490 -9.82 19.00 -10.58
C ASP A 490 -11.02 18.09 -10.94
N PRO A 491 -12.27 18.51 -10.66
CA PRO A 491 -13.46 17.73 -10.97
C PRO A 491 -13.59 17.34 -12.45
N LEU A 492 -13.19 18.20 -13.39
CA LEU A 492 -13.28 17.92 -14.82
C LEU A 492 -12.24 16.88 -15.27
N ALA A 493 -11.01 17.02 -14.81
CA ALA A 493 -9.96 16.02 -15.04
C ALA A 493 -10.31 14.69 -14.38
N GLY A 494 -10.87 14.76 -13.15
CA GLY A 494 -11.39 13.59 -12.44
C GLY A 494 -12.48 12.87 -13.20
N TYR A 495 -13.45 13.59 -13.76
CA TYR A 495 -14.49 13.03 -14.61
C TYR A 495 -13.90 12.31 -15.84
N LYS A 496 -13.03 12.99 -16.61
CA LYS A 496 -12.40 12.40 -17.79
C LYS A 496 -11.61 11.14 -17.49
N GLU A 497 -10.84 11.14 -16.40
CA GLU A 497 -10.07 9.96 -16.00
C GLU A 497 -10.98 8.83 -15.48
N ALA A 498 -12.12 9.17 -14.84
CA ALA A 498 -13.10 8.19 -14.40
C ALA A 498 -13.79 7.46 -15.56
N GLU A 499 -14.06 8.17 -16.68
CA GLU A 499 -14.63 7.59 -17.91
C GLU A 499 -13.71 6.54 -18.57
N ARG A 500 -12.42 6.53 -18.24
CA ARG A 500 -11.50 5.48 -18.71
C ARG A 500 -11.71 4.13 -17.99
N CYS A 501 -12.51 4.08 -16.94
CA CYS A 501 -12.77 2.86 -16.18
C CYS A 501 -13.66 1.89 -16.98
N LEU A 502 -13.22 0.64 -17.12
CA LEU A 502 -13.96 -0.41 -17.84
C LEU A 502 -15.11 -1.03 -17.04
N ASN A 503 -15.36 -0.55 -15.81
CA ASN A 503 -16.42 -1.08 -14.94
C ASN A 503 -16.40 -2.62 -14.81
N CYS A 504 -15.22 -3.19 -14.53
CA CYS A 504 -14.99 -4.64 -14.51
C CYS A 504 -15.78 -5.39 -13.43
N ASP A 505 -16.36 -4.69 -12.44
CA ASP A 505 -17.25 -5.25 -11.41
C ASP A 505 -18.65 -5.52 -11.94
N VAL A 506 -19.02 -4.95 -13.07
CA VAL A 506 -20.26 -5.25 -13.77
C VAL A 506 -20.02 -6.45 -14.66
N GLN A 507 -20.34 -7.63 -14.17
CA GLN A 507 -20.09 -8.88 -14.88
C GLN A 507 -21.24 -9.19 -15.84
N THR A 508 -20.89 -9.49 -17.09
CA THR A 508 -21.84 -10.05 -18.04
C THR A 508 -21.95 -11.55 -17.75
N VAL A 509 -23.13 -12.00 -17.40
CA VAL A 509 -23.42 -13.43 -17.21
C VAL A 509 -24.02 -13.97 -18.49
N PHE A 510 -23.36 -14.97 -19.05
CA PHE A 510 -23.92 -15.73 -20.18
C PHE A 510 -24.79 -16.87 -19.64
N ASP A 511 -26.11 -16.75 -19.86
CA ASP A 511 -27.07 -17.78 -19.49
C ASP A 511 -27.31 -18.68 -20.73
N ALA A 512 -26.55 -19.76 -20.82
CA ALA A 512 -26.59 -20.68 -21.96
C ALA A 512 -27.99 -21.21 -22.29
N PRO A 513 -28.84 -21.59 -21.31
CA PRO A 513 -30.22 -22.02 -21.58
C PRO A 513 -31.11 -20.97 -22.23
N LYS A 514 -30.80 -19.69 -22.05
CA LYS A 514 -31.55 -18.58 -22.65
C LYS A 514 -30.97 -18.09 -23.96
N CYS A 515 -29.80 -18.56 -24.33
CA CYS A 515 -29.13 -18.19 -25.59
C CYS A 515 -29.88 -18.84 -26.77
N ILE A 516 -30.26 -18.01 -27.73
CA ILE A 516 -30.89 -18.47 -28.99
C ILE A 516 -29.88 -18.56 -30.15
N GLU A 517 -28.60 -18.42 -29.88
CA GLU A 517 -27.49 -18.50 -30.85
C GLU A 517 -27.62 -17.54 -32.05
N CYS A 518 -28.12 -16.35 -31.82
CA CYS A 518 -28.34 -15.35 -32.89
C CYS A 518 -27.10 -14.51 -33.24
N ASP A 519 -25.99 -14.70 -32.55
CA ASP A 519 -24.70 -13.99 -32.69
C ASP A 519 -24.77 -12.44 -32.51
N ALA A 520 -25.94 -11.88 -32.21
CA ALA A 520 -26.10 -10.43 -32.06
C ALA A 520 -25.20 -9.81 -30.99
N CYS A 521 -24.83 -10.57 -29.94
CA CYS A 521 -23.90 -10.10 -28.91
C CYS A 521 -22.48 -9.89 -29.47
N VAL A 522 -22.09 -10.65 -30.51
CA VAL A 522 -20.79 -10.47 -31.20
C VAL A 522 -20.86 -9.22 -32.08
N ASP A 523 -21.94 -9.09 -32.84
CA ASP A 523 -22.09 -8.00 -33.80
C ASP A 523 -22.19 -6.62 -33.14
N ILE A 524 -22.81 -6.52 -31.96
CA ILE A 524 -22.97 -5.25 -31.24
C ILE A 524 -21.83 -4.97 -30.26
N CYS A 525 -20.88 -5.88 -30.06
CA CYS A 525 -19.77 -5.67 -29.13
C CYS A 525 -18.79 -4.64 -29.71
N PRO A 526 -18.68 -3.45 -29.14
CA PRO A 526 -17.85 -2.36 -29.73
C PRO A 526 -16.36 -2.70 -29.73
N THR A 527 -15.93 -3.56 -28.82
CA THR A 527 -14.52 -3.95 -28.64
C THR A 527 -14.19 -5.29 -29.29
N SER A 528 -15.16 -5.95 -29.93
CA SER A 528 -15.00 -7.29 -30.51
C SER A 528 -14.41 -8.31 -29.51
N CYS A 529 -14.74 -8.16 -28.24
CA CYS A 529 -14.22 -9.01 -27.14
C CYS A 529 -14.96 -10.36 -26.99
N ILE A 530 -15.96 -10.61 -27.81
CA ILE A 530 -16.73 -11.84 -27.78
C ILE A 530 -16.29 -12.75 -28.91
N THR A 531 -15.83 -13.96 -28.57
CA THR A 531 -15.42 -14.98 -29.54
C THR A 531 -16.12 -16.29 -29.18
N PHE A 532 -16.55 -17.01 -30.19
CA PHE A 532 -17.06 -18.38 -30.03
C PHE A 532 -15.98 -19.39 -30.43
N THR A 533 -15.81 -20.43 -29.62
CA THR A 533 -14.94 -21.56 -29.91
C THR A 533 -15.78 -22.76 -30.28
N ALA A 534 -15.27 -23.64 -31.16
CA ALA A 534 -15.99 -24.81 -31.58
C ALA A 534 -16.13 -25.88 -30.47
N ASP A 535 -15.10 -26.00 -29.65
CA ASP A 535 -14.96 -27.10 -28.69
C ASP A 535 -15.03 -26.64 -27.21
N GLY A 536 -15.03 -25.35 -26.96
CA GLY A 536 -15.12 -24.78 -25.61
C GLY A 536 -13.97 -25.16 -24.68
N GLU A 537 -12.80 -25.54 -25.20
CA GLU A 537 -11.65 -25.88 -24.40
C GLU A 537 -10.91 -24.65 -23.90
N GLU A 538 -10.58 -24.62 -22.62
CA GLU A 538 -9.88 -23.49 -21.99
C GLU A 538 -8.53 -23.18 -22.64
N ALA A 539 -7.81 -24.19 -23.13
CA ALA A 539 -6.53 -23.99 -23.80
C ALA A 539 -6.68 -23.14 -25.08
N ASP A 540 -7.78 -23.31 -25.83
CA ASP A 540 -8.09 -22.54 -27.03
C ASP A 540 -8.47 -21.11 -26.65
N ILE A 541 -9.24 -20.92 -25.59
CA ILE A 541 -9.61 -19.62 -25.04
C ILE A 541 -8.35 -18.82 -24.63
N ARG A 542 -7.45 -19.45 -23.86
CA ARG A 542 -6.21 -18.81 -23.40
C ARG A 542 -5.26 -18.43 -24.54
N GLN A 543 -5.29 -19.15 -25.64
CA GLN A 543 -4.48 -18.82 -26.84
C GLN A 543 -5.02 -17.61 -27.61
N ARG A 544 -6.30 -17.32 -27.48
CA ARG A 544 -6.97 -16.21 -28.17
C ARG A 544 -6.93 -14.89 -27.43
N THR A 545 -6.71 -14.93 -26.11
CA THR A 545 -6.54 -13.71 -25.32
C THR A 545 -5.29 -12.95 -25.76
N LYS A 546 -5.43 -11.69 -26.13
CA LYS A 546 -4.33 -10.83 -26.63
C LYS A 546 -3.27 -10.57 -25.57
N VAL A 547 -3.69 -10.46 -24.31
CA VAL A 547 -2.81 -10.23 -23.16
C VAL A 547 -3.16 -11.22 -22.06
N PRO A 548 -2.16 -11.95 -21.49
CA PRO A 548 -2.42 -12.85 -20.39
C PRO A 548 -2.96 -12.08 -19.18
N ALA A 549 -3.99 -12.61 -18.53
CA ALA A 549 -4.49 -12.07 -17.28
C ALA A 549 -3.37 -11.99 -16.24
N LEU A 550 -3.23 -10.87 -15.56
CA LEU A 550 -2.25 -10.71 -14.48
C LEU A 550 -2.55 -11.62 -13.30
N ASN A 551 -3.82 -11.95 -13.10
CA ASN A 551 -4.23 -12.95 -12.12
C ASN A 551 -4.13 -14.37 -12.71
N LEU A 552 -2.94 -14.94 -12.63
CA LEU A 552 -2.63 -16.28 -13.15
C LEU A 552 -3.34 -17.44 -12.41
N LYS A 553 -4.00 -17.15 -11.28
CA LYS A 553 -4.75 -18.15 -10.49
C LYS A 553 -6.25 -18.16 -10.81
N GLN A 554 -6.70 -17.30 -11.69
CA GLN A 554 -8.08 -17.29 -12.14
C GLN A 554 -8.33 -18.49 -13.06
N ASP A 555 -9.18 -19.40 -12.61
CA ASP A 555 -9.59 -20.55 -13.39
C ASP A 555 -10.71 -20.11 -14.34
N ILE A 556 -10.51 -20.32 -15.63
CA ILE A 556 -11.55 -20.19 -16.64
C ILE A 556 -12.00 -21.61 -16.95
N TYR A 557 -13.28 -21.89 -16.76
CA TYR A 557 -13.83 -23.22 -16.95
C TYR A 557 -15.13 -23.16 -17.73
N VAL A 558 -15.28 -24.10 -18.65
CA VAL A 558 -16.53 -24.32 -19.37
C VAL A 558 -17.32 -25.40 -18.64
N ALA A 559 -18.54 -25.08 -18.22
CA ALA A 559 -19.39 -26.01 -17.50
C ALA A 559 -19.74 -27.24 -18.37
N ASP A 560 -19.69 -28.43 -17.76
CA ASP A 560 -20.21 -29.65 -18.39
C ASP A 560 -21.69 -29.46 -18.76
N GLY A 561 -22.03 -29.68 -20.02
CA GLY A 561 -23.39 -29.53 -20.51
C GLY A 561 -23.69 -28.25 -21.31
N LEU A 562 -22.68 -27.48 -21.68
CA LEU A 562 -22.83 -26.44 -22.70
C LEU A 562 -23.17 -27.13 -24.02
N LYS A 563 -24.46 -27.21 -24.34
CA LYS A 563 -24.99 -27.99 -25.48
C LYS A 563 -24.68 -27.37 -26.84
N THR A 564 -24.26 -26.14 -26.86
CA THR A 564 -24.01 -25.38 -28.10
C THR A 564 -22.59 -25.53 -28.62
N GLY A 565 -21.66 -26.01 -27.80
CA GLY A 565 -20.23 -26.05 -28.14
C GLY A 565 -19.61 -24.64 -28.29
N ARG A 566 -20.32 -23.59 -27.88
CA ARG A 566 -19.88 -22.20 -27.98
C ARG A 566 -19.54 -21.65 -26.59
N VAL A 567 -18.43 -21.02 -26.48
CA VAL A 567 -17.99 -20.35 -25.25
C VAL A 567 -17.75 -18.90 -25.53
N MET A 568 -18.36 -18.06 -24.72
CA MET A 568 -18.11 -16.63 -24.75
C MET A 568 -16.85 -16.32 -23.95
N VAL A 569 -15.90 -15.69 -24.58
CA VAL A 569 -14.70 -15.14 -23.93
C VAL A 569 -14.86 -13.64 -23.85
N LYS A 570 -14.69 -13.09 -22.66
CA LYS A 570 -14.62 -11.66 -22.42
C LYS A 570 -13.14 -11.30 -22.22
N ASP A 571 -12.56 -10.62 -23.22
CA ASP A 571 -11.21 -10.05 -23.13
C ASP A 571 -11.19 -8.75 -22.31
#